data_50071ed892ddc8b00edbabb6eb3d0164
#
_entry.id   50071ed892ddc8b00edbabb6eb3d0164
#
_cell.length_a   1.000
_cell.length_b   1.000
_cell.length_c   1.000
_cell.angle_alpha   90.00
_cell.angle_beta   90.00
_cell.angle_gamma   90.00
#
_symmetry.space_group_name_H-M   'P 1'
#
loop_
_entity.id
_entity.type
_entity.pdbx_description
1 polymer ?
#
loop_
_entity_poly.entity_id
_entity_poly.type
_entity_poly.pdbx_seq_one_letter_code
_entity_poly.pdbx_strand_id
1 'polypeptide(L)'
;MAGQRAGNDDDFGEATTTALRARTEDAFIARYRPMYIRQTGQATGAGCIARADFEARQRAARTDETTYVVQGWRQGNGTLWQPNQRVIVFDPVCGFDNTELLVSEVTFTQDQNGTLTEIRVGPPDAYLPEPEAPGARKKKKARVQE
;
A
#
# COMPACT_ATOMS: atom_id res chain seq x y z
N MET A 1 11.82 -3.10 11.37
CA MET A 1 11.66 -1.65 11.46
C MET A 1 12.21 -1.14 12.76
N ALA A 2 12.79 0.03 12.82
CA ALA A 2 13.25 0.64 14.07
C ALA A 2 12.75 2.09 14.14
N GLY A 3 12.38 2.52 15.35
CA GLY A 3 11.95 3.87 15.62
C GLY A 3 12.66 4.42 16.87
N GLN A 4 12.59 5.73 17.04
CA GLN A 4 13.09 6.42 18.22
C GLN A 4 11.92 7.06 18.95
N ARG A 5 12.05 7.16 20.27
CA ARG A 5 11.12 7.89 21.12
C ARG A 5 11.78 9.22 21.52
N ALA A 6 11.06 10.31 21.42
CA ALA A 6 11.54 11.58 21.97
C ALA A 6 11.49 11.55 23.49
N GLY A 7 12.53 12.06 24.15
CA GLY A 7 12.55 12.28 25.58
C GLY A 7 11.66 13.46 25.99
N ASN A 8 11.14 13.40 27.21
CA ASN A 8 10.52 14.49 27.92
C ASN A 8 11.41 14.88 29.09
N ASP A 9 11.07 15.97 29.82
CA ASP A 9 11.81 16.40 30.99
C ASP A 9 11.92 15.33 32.10
N ASP A 10 10.94 14.41 32.14
CA ASP A 10 10.87 13.32 33.11
C ASP A 10 11.46 11.98 32.57
N ASP A 11 11.71 11.87 31.26
CA ASP A 11 12.09 10.63 30.59
C ASP A 11 13.19 10.90 29.55
N PHE A 12 14.43 10.96 30.04
CA PHE A 12 15.61 11.20 29.22
C PHE A 12 16.69 10.15 29.48
N GLY A 13 17.70 10.07 28.61
CA GLY A 13 18.81 9.15 28.76
C GLY A 13 18.55 7.78 28.16
N GLU A 14 18.89 6.70 28.86
CA GLU A 14 18.91 5.33 28.33
C GLU A 14 17.51 4.82 27.92
N ALA A 15 16.46 5.26 28.61
CA ALA A 15 15.08 4.91 28.29
C ALA A 15 14.59 5.46 26.93
N THR A 16 15.15 6.58 26.49
CA THR A 16 14.82 7.19 25.20
C THR A 16 15.69 6.69 24.07
N THR A 17 16.87 6.18 24.37
CA THR A 17 17.81 5.60 23.41
C THR A 17 17.50 4.15 23.07
N THR A 18 16.65 3.47 23.87
CA THR A 18 16.23 2.11 23.56
C THR A 18 15.46 2.08 22.24
N ALA A 19 16.12 1.59 21.20
CA ALA A 19 15.53 1.50 19.86
C ALA A 19 14.37 0.51 19.87
N LEU A 20 13.14 1.03 19.67
CA LEU A 20 11.98 0.20 19.42
C LEU A 20 12.17 -0.52 18.08
N ARG A 21 12.03 -1.83 18.08
CA ARG A 21 12.19 -2.67 16.88
C ARG A 21 10.96 -3.51 16.66
N ALA A 22 10.54 -3.62 15.41
CA ALA A 22 9.55 -4.58 14.98
C ALA A 22 10.10 -5.35 13.77
N ARG A 23 9.74 -6.61 13.67
CA ARG A 23 10.11 -7.49 12.56
C ARG A 23 8.83 -8.08 11.99
N THR A 24 8.76 -8.17 10.69
CA THR A 24 7.77 -8.92 9.93
C THR A 24 8.48 -9.70 8.83
N GLU A 25 7.85 -10.74 8.35
CA GLU A 25 8.39 -11.59 7.29
C GLU A 25 7.35 -11.72 6.18
N ASP A 26 7.81 -11.77 4.94
CA ASP A 26 7.00 -12.10 3.80
C ASP A 26 7.10 -13.62 3.56
N ALA A 27 6.00 -14.34 3.75
CA ALA A 27 5.94 -15.79 3.64
C ALA A 27 6.18 -16.31 2.20
N PHE A 28 6.00 -15.46 1.19
CA PHE A 28 6.20 -15.82 -0.22
C PHE A 28 7.65 -15.74 -0.66
N ILE A 29 8.52 -15.09 0.13
CA ILE A 29 9.94 -14.95 -0.19
C ILE A 29 10.76 -15.98 0.59
N ALA A 30 11.12 -17.08 -0.05
CA ALA A 30 11.94 -18.12 0.56
C ALA A 30 13.42 -17.71 0.77
N ARG A 31 13.91 -16.72 0.03
CA ARG A 31 15.30 -16.26 0.09
C ARG A 31 15.50 -15.19 1.15
N TYR A 32 16.52 -15.37 2.00
CA TYR A 32 16.86 -14.38 3.01
C TYR A 32 17.30 -13.04 2.39
N ARG A 33 16.46 -12.02 2.52
CA ARG A 33 16.71 -10.65 2.04
C ARG A 33 16.25 -9.64 3.08
N PRO A 34 17.02 -9.49 4.17
CA PRO A 34 16.62 -8.58 5.24
C PRO A 34 16.64 -7.12 4.77
N MET A 35 15.64 -6.38 5.18
CA MET A 35 15.53 -4.96 4.93
C MET A 35 15.34 -4.22 6.25
N TYR A 36 16.07 -3.14 6.41
CA TYR A 36 15.99 -2.28 7.59
C TYR A 36 15.41 -0.92 7.23
N ILE A 37 14.31 -0.56 7.86
CA ILE A 37 13.63 0.71 7.65
C ILE A 37 13.61 1.49 8.96
N ARG A 38 14.04 2.74 8.91
CA ARG A 38 13.90 3.70 10.01
C ARG A 38 12.56 4.40 9.92
N GLN A 39 11.84 4.45 11.02
CA GLN A 39 10.66 5.30 11.15
C GLN A 39 11.11 6.71 11.54
N THR A 40 10.61 7.71 10.81
CA THR A 40 10.79 9.12 11.14
C THR A 40 9.69 9.57 12.10
N GLY A 41 10.05 10.29 13.15
CA GLY A 41 9.12 10.76 14.19
C GLY A 41 9.04 9.87 15.42
N GLN A 42 8.10 10.21 16.32
CA GLN A 42 7.89 9.44 17.55
C GLN A 42 7.39 8.03 17.23
N ALA A 43 8.09 7.05 17.73
CA ALA A 43 7.76 5.64 17.55
C ALA A 43 7.16 5.06 18.84
N THR A 44 6.13 4.25 18.68
CA THR A 44 5.61 3.35 19.71
C THR A 44 5.82 1.91 19.25
N GLY A 45 5.87 0.96 20.19
CA GLY A 45 6.03 -0.45 19.83
C GLY A 45 4.93 -0.93 18.87
N ALA A 46 3.68 -0.58 19.15
CA ALA A 46 2.55 -0.89 18.27
C ALA A 46 2.65 -0.19 16.90
N GLY A 47 3.12 1.06 16.87
CA GLY A 47 3.34 1.80 15.62
C GLY A 47 4.43 1.18 14.75
N CYS A 48 5.51 0.69 15.36
CA CYS A 48 6.57 -0.01 14.63
C CYS A 48 6.08 -1.34 14.03
N ILE A 49 5.22 -2.10 14.74
CA ILE A 49 4.63 -3.33 14.24
C ILE A 49 3.71 -3.02 13.06
N ALA A 50 2.74 -2.11 13.24
CA ALA A 50 1.79 -1.73 12.19
C ALA A 50 2.50 -1.22 10.93
N ARG A 51 3.58 -0.45 11.10
CA ARG A 51 4.38 0.02 9.96
C ARG A 51 5.16 -1.10 9.29
N ALA A 52 5.72 -2.02 10.04
CA ALA A 52 6.44 -3.16 9.49
C ALA A 52 5.51 -4.04 8.64
N ASP A 53 4.32 -4.35 9.17
CA ASP A 53 3.31 -5.15 8.47
C ASP A 53 2.76 -4.43 7.21
N PHE A 54 2.58 -3.12 7.28
CA PHE A 54 2.19 -2.31 6.14
C PHE A 54 3.23 -2.35 5.02
N GLU A 55 4.51 -2.14 5.36
CA GLU A 55 5.60 -2.16 4.38
C GLU A 55 5.78 -3.54 3.73
N ALA A 56 5.62 -4.62 4.50
CA ALA A 56 5.70 -5.97 3.94
C ALA A 56 4.55 -6.22 2.96
N ARG A 57 3.31 -5.96 3.37
CA ARG A 57 2.13 -6.15 2.52
C ARG A 57 2.17 -5.28 1.27
N GLN A 58 2.52 -4.00 1.40
CA GLN A 58 2.60 -3.10 0.25
C GLN A 58 3.65 -3.54 -0.77
N ARG A 59 4.76 -4.09 -0.33
CA ARG A 59 5.80 -4.59 -1.23
C ARG A 59 5.40 -5.89 -1.90
N ALA A 60 4.82 -6.83 -1.16
CA ALA A 60 4.26 -8.04 -1.73
C ALA A 60 3.22 -7.71 -2.81
N ALA A 61 2.27 -6.84 -2.47
CA ALA A 61 1.21 -6.46 -3.39
C ALA A 61 1.72 -5.74 -4.66
N ARG A 62 2.78 -4.95 -4.56
CA ARG A 62 3.39 -4.28 -5.73
C ARG A 62 4.08 -5.24 -6.71
N THR A 63 4.45 -6.44 -6.29
CA THR A 63 5.01 -7.45 -7.20
C THR A 63 3.95 -8.03 -8.12
N ASP A 64 2.69 -7.98 -7.72
CA ASP A 64 1.55 -8.52 -8.45
C ASP A 64 0.80 -7.44 -9.27
N GLU A 65 1.36 -6.23 -9.38
CA GLU A 65 0.83 -5.23 -10.31
C GLU A 65 1.10 -5.66 -11.76
N THR A 66 0.06 -5.60 -12.58
CA THR A 66 0.15 -5.90 -14.01
C THR A 66 -0.69 -4.94 -14.83
N THR A 67 -0.44 -4.89 -16.14
CA THR A 67 -1.12 -4.00 -17.07
C THR A 67 -1.75 -4.83 -18.17
N TYR A 68 -3.03 -4.61 -18.41
CA TYR A 68 -3.80 -5.25 -19.48
C TYR A 68 -4.24 -4.21 -20.51
N VAL A 69 -4.16 -4.59 -21.79
CA VAL A 69 -4.70 -3.79 -22.87
C VAL A 69 -5.98 -4.44 -23.37
N VAL A 70 -7.07 -3.70 -23.30
CA VAL A 70 -8.38 -4.16 -23.77
C VAL A 70 -8.88 -3.29 -24.93
N GLN A 71 -9.62 -3.89 -25.84
CA GLN A 71 -10.21 -3.18 -26.97
C GLN A 71 -11.45 -2.39 -26.52
N GLY A 72 -11.52 -1.14 -26.94
CA GLY A 72 -12.62 -0.25 -26.61
C GLY A 72 -12.43 0.44 -25.24
N TRP A 73 -13.17 1.53 -25.06
CA TRP A 73 -13.13 2.32 -23.80
C TRP A 73 -14.17 1.90 -22.79
N ARG A 74 -15.09 1.04 -23.21
CA ARG A 74 -16.22 0.62 -22.39
C ARG A 74 -16.14 -0.85 -22.03
N GLN A 75 -16.61 -1.15 -20.84
CA GLN A 75 -16.82 -2.51 -20.36
C GLN A 75 -17.98 -3.16 -21.11
N GLY A 76 -18.13 -4.46 -20.99
CA GLY A 76 -19.25 -5.20 -21.61
C GLY A 76 -20.64 -4.74 -21.18
N ASN A 77 -20.77 -4.06 -20.04
CA ASN A 77 -22.01 -3.44 -19.57
C ASN A 77 -22.24 -2.01 -20.11
N GLY A 78 -21.35 -1.51 -20.98
CA GLY A 78 -21.43 -0.18 -21.58
C GLY A 78 -20.87 0.97 -20.75
N THR A 79 -20.41 0.73 -19.51
CA THR A 79 -19.78 1.77 -18.68
C THR A 79 -18.32 1.97 -19.10
N LEU A 80 -17.81 3.18 -18.93
CA LEU A 80 -16.38 3.46 -19.11
C LEU A 80 -15.55 2.74 -18.01
N TRP A 81 -14.35 2.32 -18.38
CA TRP A 81 -13.37 1.90 -17.40
C TRP A 81 -13.01 3.09 -16.49
N GLN A 82 -12.96 2.85 -15.20
CA GLN A 82 -12.64 3.89 -14.21
C GLN A 82 -11.63 3.36 -13.20
N PRO A 83 -10.72 4.21 -12.70
CA PRO A 83 -9.87 3.86 -11.58
C PRO A 83 -10.71 3.54 -10.32
N ASN A 84 -10.10 2.82 -9.40
CA ASN A 84 -10.71 2.42 -8.13
C ASN A 84 -11.91 1.45 -8.25
N GLN A 85 -12.02 0.76 -9.37
CA GLN A 85 -12.96 -0.35 -9.56
C GLN A 85 -12.28 -1.68 -9.23
N ARG A 86 -13.03 -2.61 -8.64
CA ARG A 86 -12.59 -3.99 -8.45
C ARG A 86 -12.95 -4.81 -9.68
N VAL A 87 -12.01 -5.59 -10.14
CA VAL A 87 -12.14 -6.47 -11.30
C VAL A 87 -11.67 -7.87 -10.94
N ILE A 88 -12.32 -8.87 -11.51
CA ILE A 88 -11.88 -10.26 -11.38
C ILE A 88 -11.03 -10.57 -12.60
N VAL A 89 -9.79 -10.98 -12.34
CA VAL A 89 -8.82 -11.32 -13.38
C VAL A 89 -8.57 -12.82 -13.38
N PHE A 90 -8.66 -13.41 -14.56
CA PHE A 90 -8.24 -14.76 -14.82
C PHE A 90 -7.07 -14.73 -15.82
N ASP A 91 -5.87 -14.93 -15.31
CA ASP A 91 -4.65 -14.97 -16.10
C ASP A 91 -3.69 -16.05 -15.55
N PRO A 92 -3.75 -17.26 -16.07
CA PRO A 92 -2.93 -18.35 -15.58
C PRO A 92 -1.42 -18.15 -15.86
N VAL A 93 -1.05 -17.26 -16.79
CA VAL A 93 0.36 -16.95 -17.09
C VAL A 93 0.95 -16.10 -15.97
N CYS A 94 0.19 -15.12 -15.47
CA CYS A 94 0.58 -14.31 -14.32
C CYS A 94 0.23 -14.97 -12.97
N GLY A 95 -0.42 -16.14 -12.98
CA GLY A 95 -0.81 -16.86 -11.77
C GLY A 95 -2.10 -16.36 -11.12
N PHE A 96 -2.90 -15.55 -11.83
CA PHE A 96 -4.19 -15.10 -11.35
C PHE A 96 -5.30 -16.08 -11.73
N ASP A 97 -5.92 -16.68 -10.72
CA ASP A 97 -7.09 -17.55 -10.90
C ASP A 97 -8.29 -16.93 -10.23
N ASN A 98 -9.12 -16.25 -11.04
CA ASN A 98 -10.29 -15.49 -10.54
C ASN A 98 -9.96 -14.55 -9.36
N THR A 99 -8.81 -13.91 -9.46
CA THR A 99 -8.29 -13.04 -8.42
C THR A 99 -8.93 -11.66 -8.50
N GLU A 100 -9.41 -11.15 -7.38
CA GLU A 100 -9.95 -9.78 -7.28
C GLU A 100 -8.81 -8.77 -7.21
N LEU A 101 -8.71 -7.92 -8.21
CA LEU A 101 -7.72 -6.85 -8.30
C LEU A 101 -8.41 -5.48 -8.36
N LEU A 102 -7.67 -4.45 -7.97
CA LEU A 102 -8.11 -3.06 -8.03
C LEU A 102 -7.49 -2.38 -9.27
N VAL A 103 -8.32 -1.68 -10.02
CA VAL A 103 -7.87 -0.81 -11.12
C VAL A 103 -7.24 0.45 -10.51
N SER A 104 -5.94 0.63 -10.71
CA SER A 104 -5.20 1.80 -10.22
C SER A 104 -5.15 2.93 -11.23
N GLU A 105 -5.00 2.58 -12.49
CA GLU A 105 -4.83 3.55 -13.57
C GLU A 105 -5.55 3.06 -14.82
N VAL A 106 -6.11 3.99 -15.57
CA VAL A 106 -6.76 3.73 -16.86
C VAL A 106 -6.29 4.76 -17.86
N THR A 107 -5.71 4.29 -18.96
CA THR A 107 -5.26 5.14 -20.06
C THR A 107 -6.06 4.81 -21.32
N PHE A 108 -6.75 5.79 -21.86
CA PHE A 108 -7.50 5.67 -23.10
C PHE A 108 -6.67 6.12 -24.30
N THR A 109 -6.55 5.26 -25.29
CA THR A 109 -5.81 5.55 -26.52
C THR A 109 -6.70 5.36 -27.72
N GLN A 110 -6.55 6.23 -28.71
CA GLN A 110 -7.19 6.09 -30.02
C GLN A 110 -6.14 6.30 -31.10
N ASP A 111 -6.00 5.32 -31.95
CA ASP A 111 -5.07 5.34 -33.06
C ASP A 111 -5.74 4.81 -34.35
N GLN A 112 -4.94 4.59 -35.41
CA GLN A 112 -5.43 4.03 -36.68
C GLN A 112 -5.96 2.59 -36.54
N ASN A 113 -5.61 1.89 -35.49
CA ASN A 113 -6.06 0.52 -35.20
C ASN A 113 -7.34 0.47 -34.36
N GLY A 114 -7.85 1.64 -33.95
CA GLY A 114 -9.06 1.75 -33.16
C GLY A 114 -8.86 2.37 -31.77
N THR A 115 -9.80 2.05 -30.90
CA THR A 115 -9.79 2.51 -29.49
C THR A 115 -9.27 1.41 -28.58
N LEU A 116 -8.28 1.73 -27.77
CA LEU A 116 -7.69 0.83 -26.79
C LEU A 116 -7.77 1.46 -25.39
N THR A 117 -7.86 0.60 -24.39
CA THR A 117 -7.75 0.99 -22.99
C THR A 117 -6.65 0.17 -22.34
N GLU A 118 -5.68 0.85 -21.79
CA GLU A 118 -4.65 0.25 -20.93
C GLU A 118 -5.10 0.37 -19.48
N ILE A 119 -5.20 -0.75 -18.80
CA ILE A 119 -5.71 -0.86 -17.44
C ILE A 119 -4.60 -1.43 -16.56
N ARG A 120 -4.14 -0.65 -15.62
CA ARG A 120 -3.21 -1.12 -14.59
C ARG A 120 -3.99 -1.63 -13.39
N VAL A 121 -3.72 -2.86 -13.01
CA VAL A 121 -4.40 -3.53 -11.90
C VAL A 121 -3.39 -4.07 -10.91
N GLY A 122 -3.80 -4.16 -9.66
CA GLY A 122 -2.99 -4.75 -8.60
C GLY A 122 -3.82 -5.13 -7.38
N PRO A 123 -3.25 -5.89 -6.45
CA PRO A 123 -3.95 -6.23 -5.21
C PRO A 123 -4.38 -4.98 -4.44
N PRO A 124 -5.58 -4.98 -3.83
CA PRO A 124 -6.07 -3.83 -3.07
C PRO A 124 -5.12 -3.38 -1.95
N ASP A 125 -4.36 -4.30 -1.38
CA ASP A 125 -3.40 -4.02 -0.31
C ASP A 125 -2.23 -3.11 -0.74
N ALA A 126 -1.93 -3.04 -2.04
CA ALA A 126 -0.92 -2.12 -2.58
C ALA A 126 -1.30 -0.63 -2.41
N TYR A 127 -2.60 -0.35 -2.31
CA TYR A 127 -3.17 1.00 -2.31
C TYR A 127 -3.72 1.43 -0.96
N LEU A 128 -3.51 0.64 0.09
CA LEU A 128 -3.90 1.01 1.45
C LEU A 128 -3.12 2.25 1.92
N PRO A 129 -3.77 3.15 2.65
CA PRO A 129 -3.09 4.30 3.22
C PRO A 129 -2.10 3.87 4.30
N GLU A 130 -1.03 4.64 4.43
CA GLU A 130 -0.05 4.46 5.49
C GLU A 130 -0.72 4.54 6.88
N PRO A 131 -0.40 3.64 7.82
CA PRO A 131 -0.96 3.70 9.17
C PRO A 131 -0.56 5.01 9.85
N GLU A 132 -1.57 5.73 10.33
CA GLU A 132 -1.35 6.99 11.05
C GLU A 132 -0.65 6.75 12.39
N ALA A 133 0.30 7.61 12.72
CA ALA A 133 0.95 7.58 14.04
C ALA A 133 -0.11 7.79 15.15
N PRO A 134 -0.04 7.04 16.25
CA PRO A 134 -0.97 7.20 17.36
C PRO A 134 -0.93 8.64 17.88
N GLY A 135 -2.02 9.36 17.84
CA GLY A 135 -2.15 10.75 18.31
C GLY A 135 -2.45 11.82 17.24
N ALA A 136 -2.29 11.53 15.95
CA ALA A 136 -2.55 12.51 14.88
C ALA A 136 -4.03 12.94 14.77
N ARG A 137 -4.95 12.07 15.17
CA ARG A 137 -6.40 12.29 15.01
C ARG A 137 -7.04 13.31 15.97
N LYS A 138 -6.39 13.63 17.10
CA LYS A 138 -6.96 14.56 18.11
C LYS A 138 -6.81 16.04 17.75
N LYS A 139 -5.87 16.43 16.89
CA LYS A 139 -5.66 17.85 16.53
C LYS A 139 -6.64 18.40 15.48
N LYS A 140 -7.30 17.56 14.70
CA LYS A 140 -8.25 18.01 13.65
C LYS A 140 -9.66 18.35 14.16
N LYS A 141 -10.09 17.78 15.31
CA LYS A 141 -11.43 18.04 15.87
C LYS A 141 -11.54 19.35 16.68
N ALA A 142 -10.44 19.92 17.14
CA ALA A 142 -10.45 21.16 17.93
C ALA A 142 -10.47 22.45 17.09
N ARG A 143 -10.39 22.36 15.77
CA ARG A 143 -10.29 23.53 14.88
C ARG A 143 -11.56 23.85 14.08
N VAL A 144 -12.66 23.15 14.35
CA VAL A 144 -13.96 23.31 13.65
C VAL A 144 -15.07 23.83 14.59
N GLN A 145 -14.73 24.26 15.81
CA GLN A 145 -15.68 24.89 16.72
C GLN A 145 -15.10 26.23 17.24
N GLU A 146 -14.98 27.20 16.33
CA GLU A 146 -15.07 28.64 16.59
C GLU A 146 -15.66 29.35 15.38
#